data_ef36984bb9ebf928a3ede3cd5496b648
#
_entry.id   ef36984bb9ebf928a3ede3cd5496b648
#
_cell.length_a   1.000
_cell.length_b   1.000
_cell.length_c   1.000
_cell.angle_alpha   90.00
_cell.angle_beta   90.00
_cell.angle_gamma   90.00
#
_symmetry.space_group_name_H-M   'P 1'
#
loop_
_entity.id
_entity.type
_entity.pdbx_description
1 polymer ?
#
loop_
_entity_poly.entity_id
_entity_poly.type
_entity_poly.pdbx_seq_one_letter_code
_entity_poly.pdbx_strand_id
1 'polypeptide(L)'
;MPTRRRSALPLLALALSLFATLAAAGEPKPARIVSTTPSVTGILLAMDAPLVASAATTPSRLTDAKGFFSQWAKVADQRGVEVLYRNLRFDIEAVIAQDPDLLVASATGADSAAPYRAELEAQGVPTLVVDYSKHSWQELATELGRHTGLERQAQAAIQRFDAYTAEVAAAIAPPQGPVSVVGYNIAGSYSIGRQASPQARLLEALGFQVAEXPEALAGKVTRASDFQFISRENLPAAIAGDSVFLLGASDDDVQAFLADPVLANLSAVREKRVYALGPSSFRIDYYSGRQMIDNVARHFR
;
A
#
# COMPACT_ATOMS: atom_id res chain seq x y z
N MET A 1 -45.69 83.79 -31.34
CA MET A 1 -46.05 82.81 -30.24
C MET A 1 -45.25 81.57 -30.41
N PRO A 2 -44.24 81.32 -29.57
CA PRO A 2 -43.39 80.12 -29.74
C PRO A 2 -43.92 78.98 -28.87
N THR A 3 -44.06 77.83 -29.50
CA THR A 3 -44.45 76.61 -28.87
C THR A 3 -43.23 75.94 -28.15
N ARG A 4 -43.36 75.74 -26.85
CA ARG A 4 -42.34 75.00 -26.08
C ARG A 4 -42.41 73.53 -26.37
N ARG A 5 -41.33 72.96 -26.87
CA ARG A 5 -41.15 71.51 -26.96
C ARG A 5 -40.60 71.01 -25.58
N ARG A 6 -41.33 70.12 -24.95
CA ARG A 6 -40.85 69.40 -23.75
C ARG A 6 -40.04 68.19 -24.22
N SER A 7 -38.77 68.18 -23.85
CA SER A 7 -37.88 67.07 -24.07
C SER A 7 -38.10 66.06 -22.94
N ALA A 8 -38.51 64.81 -23.28
CA ALA A 8 -38.57 63.72 -22.32
C ALA A 8 -37.22 62.98 -22.31
N LEU A 9 -36.56 62.94 -21.17
CA LEU A 9 -35.37 62.08 -20.97
C LEU A 9 -35.81 60.65 -20.72
N PRO A 10 -35.23 59.66 -21.39
CA PRO A 10 -35.49 58.27 -21.04
C PRO A 10 -34.66 57.93 -19.78
N LEU A 11 -35.31 57.41 -18.74
CA LEU A 11 -34.68 56.76 -17.61
C LEU A 11 -34.08 55.43 -18.05
N LEU A 12 -32.75 55.38 -18.09
CA LEU A 12 -32.01 54.15 -18.35
C LEU A 12 -32.00 53.35 -17.02
N ALA A 13 -32.84 52.32 -16.97
CA ALA A 13 -32.83 51.39 -15.84
C ALA A 13 -31.63 50.48 -15.98
N LEU A 14 -30.61 50.71 -15.16
CA LEU A 14 -29.45 49.84 -15.05
C LEU A 14 -29.83 48.61 -14.25
N ALA A 15 -30.17 47.50 -14.92
CA ALA A 15 -30.40 46.22 -14.28
C ALA A 15 -29.06 45.63 -13.91
N LEU A 16 -28.68 45.75 -12.68
CA LEU A 16 -27.49 45.10 -12.12
C LEU A 16 -27.82 43.60 -11.99
N SER A 17 -27.40 42.79 -12.95
CA SER A 17 -27.54 41.35 -12.86
C SER A 17 -26.48 40.83 -11.85
N LEU A 18 -26.91 40.57 -10.65
CA LEU A 18 -26.09 39.86 -9.66
C LEU A 18 -25.98 38.41 -10.13
N PHE A 19 -24.94 38.08 -10.87
CA PHE A 19 -24.55 36.71 -11.09
C PHE A 19 -23.97 36.19 -9.79
N ALA A 20 -24.82 35.59 -8.97
CA ALA A 20 -24.33 34.79 -7.87
C ALA A 20 -23.64 33.57 -8.51
N THR A 21 -22.32 33.61 -8.59
CA THR A 21 -21.55 32.39 -8.83
C THR A 21 -21.79 31.50 -7.61
N LEU A 22 -22.68 30.53 -7.75
CA LEU A 22 -22.70 29.39 -6.88
C LEU A 22 -21.36 28.70 -7.12
N ALA A 23 -20.38 29.00 -6.29
CA ALA A 23 -19.22 28.14 -6.15
C ALA A 23 -19.79 26.77 -5.81
N ALA A 24 -19.63 25.81 -6.71
CA ALA A 24 -19.95 24.44 -6.41
C ALA A 24 -19.06 24.08 -5.21
N ALA A 25 -19.65 24.09 -4.02
CA ALA A 25 -18.99 23.55 -2.85
C ALA A 25 -18.80 22.07 -3.16
N GLY A 26 -17.57 21.65 -3.40
CA GLY A 26 -17.23 20.26 -3.56
C GLY A 26 -17.77 19.49 -2.34
N GLU A 27 -17.98 18.19 -2.51
CA GLU A 27 -18.41 17.37 -1.39
C GLU A 27 -17.45 17.59 -0.22
N PRO A 28 -17.98 17.70 1.01
CA PRO A 28 -17.11 17.95 2.16
C PRO A 28 -16.11 16.81 2.32
N LYS A 29 -14.83 17.16 2.52
CA LYS A 29 -13.78 16.18 2.75
C LYS A 29 -14.03 15.49 4.09
N PRO A 30 -13.80 14.17 4.18
CA PRO A 30 -13.95 13.50 5.47
C PRO A 30 -12.96 14.08 6.48
N ALA A 31 -13.43 14.27 7.71
CA ALA A 31 -12.63 14.78 8.82
C ALA A 31 -12.22 13.67 9.79
N ARG A 32 -12.89 12.51 9.74
CA ARG A 32 -12.65 11.37 10.62
C ARG A 32 -12.66 10.09 9.80
N ILE A 33 -11.48 9.61 9.47
CA ILE A 33 -11.32 8.36 8.70
C ILE A 33 -10.95 7.23 9.67
N VAL A 34 -11.55 6.07 9.46
CA VAL A 34 -11.25 4.84 10.18
C VAL A 34 -10.79 3.81 9.15
N SER A 35 -9.75 3.05 9.45
CA SER A 35 -9.27 1.98 8.58
C SER A 35 -9.50 0.62 9.22
N THR A 36 -10.20 -0.28 8.53
CA THR A 36 -10.30 -1.69 8.93
C THR A 36 -9.20 -2.53 8.30
N THR A 37 -8.31 -1.90 7.51
CA THR A 37 -7.30 -2.64 6.75
C THR A 37 -5.90 -2.09 7.03
N PRO A 38 -5.16 -2.71 7.99
CA PRO A 38 -3.77 -2.29 8.26
C PRO A 38 -2.89 -2.28 7.01
N SER A 39 -3.24 -3.08 6.00
CA SER A 39 -2.50 -3.12 4.72
C SER A 39 -2.58 -1.80 3.95
N VAL A 40 -3.55 -0.94 4.28
CA VAL A 40 -3.76 0.36 3.61
C VAL A 40 -3.52 1.53 4.57
N THR A 41 -3.52 1.28 5.87
CA THR A 41 -3.37 2.32 6.90
C THR A 41 -2.11 3.18 6.67
N GLY A 42 -0.98 2.55 6.32
CA GLY A 42 0.26 3.28 6.05
C GLY A 42 0.14 4.23 4.87
N ILE A 43 -0.67 3.88 3.87
CA ILE A 43 -0.91 4.76 2.72
C ILE A 43 -1.68 6.01 3.15
N LEU A 44 -2.74 5.81 3.95
CA LEU A 44 -3.51 6.94 4.49
C LEU A 44 -2.63 7.87 5.33
N LEU A 45 -1.73 7.30 6.14
CA LEU A 45 -0.80 8.10 6.93
C LEU A 45 0.16 8.89 6.04
N ALA A 46 0.67 8.28 4.98
CA ALA A 46 1.59 8.97 4.06
C ALA A 46 0.91 10.14 3.34
N MET A 47 -0.40 10.07 3.15
CA MET A 47 -1.21 11.12 2.52
C MET A 47 -1.64 12.20 3.52
N ASP A 48 -1.23 12.10 4.78
CA ASP A 48 -1.72 12.98 5.85
C ASP A 48 -3.25 12.98 5.97
N ALA A 49 -3.87 11.85 5.69
CA ALA A 49 -5.32 11.70 5.85
C ALA A 49 -5.70 11.81 7.34
N PRO A 50 -6.89 12.35 7.65
CA PRO A 50 -7.33 12.51 9.05
C PRO A 50 -7.79 11.16 9.65
N LEU A 51 -6.86 10.25 9.79
CA LEU A 51 -7.09 8.90 10.31
C LEU A 51 -7.16 8.96 11.83
N VAL A 52 -8.27 8.49 12.42
CA VAL A 52 -8.46 8.51 13.87
C VAL A 52 -8.27 7.13 14.51
N ALA A 53 -8.48 6.06 13.76
CA ALA A 53 -8.32 4.70 14.28
C ALA A 53 -8.04 3.71 13.16
N SER A 54 -7.33 2.64 13.48
CA SER A 54 -7.04 1.54 12.57
C SER A 54 -7.19 0.21 13.28
N ALA A 55 -7.72 -0.78 12.56
CA ALA A 55 -7.66 -2.16 13.00
C ALA A 55 -6.19 -2.56 13.17
N ALA A 56 -5.95 -3.47 14.10
CA ALA A 56 -4.63 -4.02 14.40
C ALA A 56 -4.61 -5.52 14.11
N THR A 57 -3.48 -6.02 13.62
CA THR A 57 -3.31 -7.45 13.42
C THR A 57 -2.87 -8.10 14.74
N THR A 58 -2.73 -9.41 14.75
CA THR A 58 -2.15 -10.11 15.87
C THR A 58 -0.67 -9.68 16.02
N PRO A 59 -0.24 -9.26 17.20
CA PRO A 59 1.15 -8.85 17.39
C PRO A 59 2.13 -9.94 16.96
N SER A 60 3.19 -9.53 16.28
CA SER A 60 4.20 -10.45 15.73
C SER A 60 5.51 -9.69 15.55
N ARG A 61 6.50 -10.35 14.95
CA ARG A 61 7.76 -9.66 14.60
C ARG A 61 7.58 -8.55 13.55
N LEU A 62 6.42 -8.49 12.90
CA LEU A 62 6.14 -7.47 11.88
C LEU A 62 5.41 -6.25 12.44
N THR A 63 5.08 -6.26 13.73
CA THR A 63 4.23 -5.24 14.35
C THR A 63 4.84 -4.71 15.65
N ASP A 64 4.26 -3.61 16.14
CA ASP A 64 4.48 -3.19 17.52
C ASP A 64 3.63 -4.05 18.47
N ALA A 65 3.66 -3.73 19.76
CA ALA A 65 2.92 -4.47 20.78
C ALA A 65 1.40 -4.39 20.61
N LYS A 66 0.90 -3.37 19.92
CA LYS A 66 -0.53 -3.18 19.67
C LYS A 66 -1.03 -3.98 18.46
N GLY A 67 -0.12 -4.42 17.59
CA GLY A 67 -0.46 -5.05 16.33
C GLY A 67 -0.47 -4.09 15.13
N PHE A 68 0.04 -2.89 15.28
CA PHE A 68 0.26 -1.96 14.17
C PHE A 68 1.55 -2.35 13.44
N PHE A 69 1.53 -2.39 12.12
CA PHE A 69 2.73 -2.72 11.35
C PHE A 69 3.88 -1.76 11.69
N SER A 70 5.05 -2.34 11.92
CA SER A 70 6.24 -1.61 12.41
C SER A 70 6.60 -0.41 11.56
N GLN A 71 6.41 -0.51 10.24
CA GLN A 71 6.82 0.54 9.32
C GLN A 71 6.07 1.86 9.53
N TRP A 72 4.82 1.80 10.05
CA TRP A 72 4.05 3.03 10.27
C TRP A 72 3.57 3.21 11.72
N ALA A 73 3.84 2.26 12.60
CA ALA A 73 3.33 2.31 13.98
C ALA A 73 3.71 3.60 14.71
N LYS A 74 4.96 4.04 14.56
CA LYS A 74 5.44 5.27 15.20
C LYS A 74 4.69 6.51 14.69
N VAL A 75 4.44 6.57 13.39
CA VAL A 75 3.69 7.69 12.80
C VAL A 75 2.25 7.69 13.33
N ALA A 76 1.64 6.52 13.41
CA ALA A 76 0.29 6.39 13.96
C ALA A 76 0.24 6.88 15.42
N ASP A 77 1.23 6.49 16.24
CA ASP A 77 1.31 6.95 17.63
C ASP A 77 1.45 8.47 17.72
N GLN A 78 2.31 9.04 16.89
CA GLN A 78 2.55 10.50 16.88
C GLN A 78 1.29 11.28 16.51
N ARG A 79 0.42 10.67 15.69
CA ARG A 79 -0.83 11.30 15.24
C ARG A 79 -2.04 10.91 16.09
N GLY A 80 -1.84 10.12 17.14
CA GLY A 80 -2.91 9.74 18.05
C GLY A 80 -3.90 8.74 17.45
N VAL A 81 -3.47 7.93 16.49
CA VAL A 81 -4.34 6.91 15.90
C VAL A 81 -4.62 5.80 16.92
N GLU A 82 -5.89 5.55 17.19
CA GLU A 82 -6.30 4.54 18.16
C GLU A 82 -6.39 3.16 17.51
N VAL A 83 -6.27 2.12 18.33
CA VAL A 83 -6.56 0.75 17.90
C VAL A 83 -8.08 0.61 17.81
N LEU A 84 -8.57 0.35 16.60
CA LEU A 84 -10.00 0.18 16.35
C LEU A 84 -10.50 -1.14 16.95
N TYR A 85 -9.83 -2.23 16.62
CA TYR A 85 -10.02 -3.55 17.22
C TYR A 85 -8.76 -4.39 16.98
N ARG A 86 -8.57 -5.42 17.79
CA ARG A 86 -7.35 -6.22 17.79
C ARG A 86 -7.54 -7.53 17.01
N ASN A 87 -6.42 -8.09 16.59
CA ASN A 87 -6.36 -9.44 15.99
C ASN A 87 -7.24 -9.57 14.74
N LEU A 88 -7.50 -8.45 14.05
CA LEU A 88 -8.39 -8.38 12.88
C LEU A 88 -9.80 -8.93 13.16
N ARG A 89 -10.23 -8.92 14.42
CA ARG A 89 -11.59 -9.34 14.77
C ARG A 89 -12.55 -8.18 14.57
N PHE A 90 -13.26 -8.20 13.46
CA PHE A 90 -14.19 -7.12 13.11
C PHE A 90 -15.17 -6.86 14.25
N ASP A 91 -15.33 -5.59 14.59
CA ASP A 91 -16.17 -5.14 15.68
C ASP A 91 -16.91 -3.88 15.23
N ILE A 92 -18.19 -4.05 14.85
CA ILE A 92 -18.98 -2.94 14.34
C ILE A 92 -19.26 -1.88 15.40
N GLU A 93 -19.37 -2.29 16.67
CA GLU A 93 -19.60 -1.34 17.77
C GLU A 93 -18.39 -0.41 17.93
N ALA A 94 -17.19 -0.96 17.78
CA ALA A 94 -15.95 -0.16 17.82
C ALA A 94 -15.93 0.84 16.67
N VAL A 95 -16.35 0.43 15.46
CA VAL A 95 -16.44 1.33 14.31
C VAL A 95 -17.41 2.46 14.58
N ILE A 96 -18.64 2.13 15.03
CA ILE A 96 -19.68 3.12 15.29
C ILE A 96 -19.24 4.10 16.37
N ALA A 97 -18.54 3.62 17.40
CA ALA A 97 -18.07 4.44 18.52
C ALA A 97 -17.07 5.51 18.04
N GLN A 98 -16.38 5.29 16.94
CA GLN A 98 -15.45 6.30 16.38
C GLN A 98 -16.16 7.40 15.59
N ASP A 99 -17.44 7.22 15.28
CA ASP A 99 -18.24 8.17 14.51
C ASP A 99 -17.51 8.60 13.21
N PRO A 100 -17.16 7.65 12.33
CA PRO A 100 -16.34 7.99 11.15
C PRO A 100 -17.17 8.66 10.05
N ASP A 101 -16.55 9.61 9.36
CA ASP A 101 -17.08 10.18 8.11
C ASP A 101 -16.82 9.24 6.94
N LEU A 102 -15.79 8.40 7.06
CA LEU A 102 -15.41 7.44 6.03
C LEU A 102 -14.70 6.26 6.68
N LEU A 103 -15.09 5.07 6.29
CA LEU A 103 -14.37 3.85 6.64
C LEU A 103 -13.70 3.33 5.38
N VAL A 104 -12.40 3.07 5.47
CA VAL A 104 -11.62 2.47 4.39
C VAL A 104 -11.42 1.00 4.71
N ALA A 105 -11.83 0.14 3.80
CA ALA A 105 -11.82 -1.32 3.96
C ALA A 105 -11.15 -1.97 2.76
N SER A 106 -10.75 -3.22 2.92
CA SER A 106 -10.17 -4.01 1.84
C SER A 106 -11.15 -5.04 1.31
N ALA A 107 -11.11 -5.23 -0.01
CA ALA A 107 -11.86 -6.29 -0.68
C ALA A 107 -11.23 -7.68 -0.45
N THR A 108 -9.94 -7.73 -0.05
CA THR A 108 -9.17 -8.98 -0.01
C THR A 108 -8.36 -9.06 1.28
N GLY A 109 -7.83 -10.25 1.53
CA GLY A 109 -6.92 -10.49 2.63
C GLY A 109 -7.61 -10.81 3.94
N ALA A 110 -6.81 -11.13 4.94
CA ALA A 110 -7.30 -11.44 6.28
C ALA A 110 -7.95 -10.23 6.97
N ASP A 111 -7.63 -9.04 6.49
CA ASP A 111 -8.19 -7.78 7.02
C ASP A 111 -9.39 -7.28 6.22
N SER A 112 -9.95 -8.10 5.33
CA SER A 112 -11.10 -7.71 4.53
C SER A 112 -12.33 -7.51 5.40
N ALA A 113 -13.01 -6.39 5.25
CA ALA A 113 -14.31 -6.14 5.85
C ALA A 113 -15.44 -6.25 4.83
N ALA A 114 -15.16 -6.76 3.63
CA ALA A 114 -16.16 -6.92 2.58
C ALA A 114 -17.41 -7.69 3.05
N PRO A 115 -17.28 -8.77 3.86
CA PRO A 115 -18.48 -9.47 4.36
C PRO A 115 -19.40 -8.60 5.23
N TYR A 116 -18.89 -7.52 5.79
CA TYR A 116 -19.62 -6.64 6.71
C TYR A 116 -20.13 -5.37 6.05
N ARG A 117 -19.90 -5.21 4.73
CA ARG A 117 -20.23 -3.97 4.02
C ARG A 117 -21.71 -3.61 4.13
N ALA A 118 -22.59 -4.58 3.93
CA ALA A 118 -24.03 -4.33 4.00
C ALA A 118 -24.44 -3.86 5.41
N GLU A 119 -23.85 -4.47 6.44
CA GLU A 119 -24.13 -4.07 7.84
C GLU A 119 -23.62 -2.65 8.12
N LEU A 120 -22.42 -2.32 7.65
CA LEU A 120 -21.86 -0.98 7.80
C LEU A 120 -22.75 0.07 7.12
N GLU A 121 -23.20 -0.20 5.90
CA GLU A 121 -24.07 0.70 5.16
C GLU A 121 -25.42 0.85 5.85
N ALA A 122 -25.97 -0.24 6.39
CA ALA A 122 -27.25 -0.20 7.14
C ALA A 122 -27.13 0.67 8.40
N GLN A 123 -25.93 0.76 9.00
CA GLN A 123 -25.67 1.61 10.16
C GLN A 123 -25.27 3.03 9.76
N GLY A 124 -25.32 3.35 8.47
CA GLY A 124 -25.01 4.68 7.98
C GLY A 124 -23.54 5.04 7.96
N VAL A 125 -22.64 4.06 7.92
CA VAL A 125 -21.20 4.28 7.86
C VAL A 125 -20.77 4.33 6.39
N PRO A 126 -20.35 5.51 5.86
CA PRO A 126 -19.83 5.57 4.50
C PRO A 126 -18.58 4.71 4.38
N THR A 127 -18.58 3.78 3.42
CA THR A 127 -17.53 2.76 3.30
C THR A 127 -16.94 2.78 1.90
N LEU A 128 -15.61 2.91 1.83
CA LEU A 128 -14.82 2.79 0.60
C LEU A 128 -14.04 1.49 0.66
N VAL A 129 -14.27 0.60 -0.29
CA VAL A 129 -13.57 -0.68 -0.38
C VAL A 129 -12.50 -0.57 -1.48
N VAL A 130 -11.26 -0.86 -1.13
CA VAL A 130 -10.13 -0.87 -2.07
C VAL A 130 -9.52 -2.27 -2.14
N ASP A 131 -8.74 -2.54 -3.20
CA ASP A 131 -8.13 -3.85 -3.41
C ASP A 131 -6.61 -3.71 -3.53
N TYR A 132 -5.92 -3.90 -2.40
CA TYR A 132 -4.46 -3.77 -2.37
C TYR A 132 -3.75 -4.93 -3.06
N SER A 133 -4.45 -6.00 -3.39
CA SER A 133 -3.81 -7.15 -4.05
C SER A 133 -3.55 -6.92 -5.53
N LYS A 134 -4.22 -5.94 -6.12
CA LYS A 134 -4.15 -5.68 -7.57
C LYS A 134 -3.47 -4.36 -7.92
N HIS A 135 -3.15 -3.54 -6.93
CA HIS A 135 -2.67 -2.18 -7.15
C HIS A 135 -1.40 -1.90 -6.37
N SER A 136 -0.54 -1.08 -6.94
CA SER A 136 0.61 -0.54 -6.21
C SER A 136 0.11 0.42 -5.11
N TRP A 137 0.98 0.73 -4.15
CA TRP A 137 0.58 1.69 -3.12
C TRP A 137 0.31 3.07 -3.75
N GLN A 138 1.02 3.42 -4.83
CA GLN A 138 0.80 4.69 -5.53
C GLN A 138 -0.58 4.72 -6.20
N GLU A 139 -0.99 3.62 -6.81
CA GLU A 139 -2.33 3.51 -7.41
C GLU A 139 -3.41 3.62 -6.33
N LEU A 140 -3.18 2.98 -5.17
CA LEU A 140 -4.11 3.08 -4.04
C LEU A 140 -4.17 4.49 -3.48
N ALA A 141 -3.02 5.16 -3.33
CA ALA A 141 -2.98 6.54 -2.86
C ALA A 141 -3.75 7.45 -3.79
N THR A 142 -3.63 7.26 -5.10
CA THR A 142 -4.36 8.03 -6.11
C THR A 142 -5.86 7.81 -5.97
N GLU A 143 -6.29 6.56 -5.84
CA GLU A 143 -7.70 6.22 -5.65
C GLU A 143 -8.24 6.83 -4.35
N LEU A 144 -7.51 6.66 -3.25
CA LEU A 144 -7.89 7.20 -1.95
C LEU A 144 -7.95 8.73 -2.01
N GLY A 145 -7.01 9.36 -2.69
CA GLY A 145 -7.00 10.82 -2.86
C GLY A 145 -8.25 11.33 -3.53
N ARG A 146 -8.69 10.67 -4.61
CA ARG A 146 -9.93 11.05 -5.31
C ARG A 146 -11.15 10.97 -4.40
N HIS A 147 -11.24 9.91 -3.59
CA HIS A 147 -12.41 9.69 -2.73
C HIS A 147 -12.39 10.53 -1.44
N THR A 148 -11.24 11.10 -1.07
CA THR A 148 -11.11 11.86 0.17
C THR A 148 -10.86 13.35 -0.06
N GLY A 149 -10.68 13.77 -1.32
CA GLY A 149 -10.31 15.14 -1.63
C GLY A 149 -8.86 15.47 -1.28
N LEU A 150 -8.01 14.44 -1.17
CA LEU A 150 -6.60 14.58 -0.79
C LEU A 150 -5.67 14.28 -1.96
N GLU A 151 -6.10 14.63 -3.17
CA GLU A 151 -5.33 14.35 -4.40
C GLU A 151 -3.93 14.97 -4.35
N ARG A 152 -3.85 16.19 -3.85
CA ARG A 152 -2.57 16.91 -3.78
C ARG A 152 -1.61 16.22 -2.83
N GLN A 153 -2.09 15.82 -1.66
CA GLN A 153 -1.29 15.13 -0.65
C GLN A 153 -0.85 13.74 -1.16
N ALA A 154 -1.75 13.02 -1.82
CA ALA A 154 -1.43 11.73 -2.42
C ALA A 154 -0.31 11.88 -3.46
N GLN A 155 -0.43 12.85 -4.37
CA GLN A 155 0.58 13.08 -5.40
C GLN A 155 1.91 13.52 -4.81
N ALA A 156 1.88 14.33 -3.74
CA ALA A 156 3.12 14.74 -3.07
C ALA A 156 3.85 13.53 -2.47
N ALA A 157 3.13 12.62 -1.82
CA ALA A 157 3.73 11.40 -1.26
C ALA A 157 4.32 10.52 -2.37
N ILE A 158 3.57 10.34 -3.46
CA ILE A 158 4.02 9.54 -4.62
C ILE A 158 5.30 10.14 -5.21
N GLN A 159 5.32 11.46 -5.40
CA GLN A 159 6.48 12.14 -5.98
C GLN A 159 7.73 12.00 -5.10
N ARG A 160 7.57 12.14 -3.79
CA ARG A 160 8.70 11.96 -2.85
C ARG A 160 9.25 10.53 -2.93
N PHE A 161 8.36 9.55 -2.98
CA PHE A 161 8.76 8.14 -3.05
C PHE A 161 9.45 7.83 -4.37
N ASP A 162 8.85 8.25 -5.49
CA ASP A 162 9.38 7.94 -6.81
C ASP A 162 10.72 8.64 -7.05
N ALA A 163 10.87 9.87 -6.52
CA ALA A 163 12.15 10.60 -6.60
C ALA A 163 13.23 9.86 -5.81
N TYR A 164 12.91 9.36 -4.61
CA TYR A 164 13.86 8.58 -3.82
C TYR A 164 14.24 7.27 -4.52
N THR A 165 13.25 6.59 -5.10
CA THR A 165 13.50 5.35 -5.87
C THR A 165 14.46 5.63 -7.01
N ALA A 166 14.24 6.70 -7.77
CA ALA A 166 15.09 7.07 -8.90
C ALA A 166 16.51 7.44 -8.44
N GLU A 167 16.62 8.16 -7.33
CA GLU A 167 17.93 8.52 -6.75
C GLU A 167 18.73 7.27 -6.39
N VAL A 168 18.10 6.31 -5.72
CA VAL A 168 18.77 5.07 -5.32
C VAL A 168 19.09 4.22 -6.55
N ALA A 169 18.16 4.12 -7.50
CA ALA A 169 18.39 3.36 -8.75
C ALA A 169 19.65 3.84 -9.48
N ALA A 170 19.88 5.16 -9.48
CA ALA A 170 21.06 5.75 -10.11
C ALA A 170 22.36 5.46 -9.33
N ALA A 171 22.25 5.11 -8.04
CA ALA A 171 23.39 4.93 -7.14
C ALA A 171 23.78 3.47 -6.91
N ILE A 172 23.02 2.51 -7.45
CA ILE A 172 23.29 1.07 -7.25
C ILE A 172 23.57 0.39 -8.57
N ALA A 173 24.17 -0.79 -8.47
CA ALA A 173 24.51 -1.63 -9.64
C ALA A 173 23.85 -3.00 -9.46
N PRO A 174 22.62 -3.19 -9.97
CA PRO A 174 21.98 -4.49 -9.92
C PRO A 174 22.77 -5.56 -10.66
N PRO A 175 22.67 -6.85 -10.25
CA PRO A 175 23.37 -7.92 -10.95
C PRO A 175 22.83 -8.10 -12.37
N GLN A 176 23.65 -8.71 -13.22
CA GLN A 176 23.32 -8.93 -14.63
C GLN A 176 22.15 -9.90 -14.82
N GLY A 177 22.01 -10.88 -13.96
CA GLY A 177 20.99 -11.93 -14.11
C GLY A 177 19.69 -11.63 -13.39
N PRO A 178 18.65 -12.44 -13.65
CA PRO A 178 17.36 -12.24 -13.00
C PRO A 178 17.41 -12.55 -11.51
N VAL A 179 16.45 -11.97 -10.78
CA VAL A 179 16.29 -12.20 -9.34
C VAL A 179 14.93 -12.83 -9.06
N SER A 180 14.85 -13.72 -8.07
CA SER A 180 13.57 -14.25 -7.59
C SER A 180 13.21 -13.62 -6.25
N VAL A 181 11.95 -13.25 -6.09
CA VAL A 181 11.40 -12.83 -4.80
C VAL A 181 10.78 -14.05 -4.15
N VAL A 182 11.24 -14.40 -2.95
CA VAL A 182 10.89 -15.67 -2.31
C VAL A 182 10.35 -15.41 -0.91
N GLY A 183 9.14 -15.90 -0.65
CA GLY A 183 8.62 -16.03 0.72
C GLY A 183 9.11 -17.35 1.30
N TYR A 184 9.99 -17.28 2.29
CA TYR A 184 10.61 -18.46 2.86
C TYR A 184 10.15 -18.65 4.31
N ASN A 185 9.37 -19.69 4.52
CA ASN A 185 8.87 -20.08 5.84
C ASN A 185 8.13 -18.94 6.56
N ILE A 186 7.32 -18.19 5.80
CA ILE A 186 6.49 -17.15 6.42
C ILE A 186 5.25 -17.83 7.00
N ALA A 187 5.22 -17.96 8.33
CA ALA A 187 4.17 -18.70 9.05
C ALA A 187 3.96 -20.12 8.47
N GLY A 188 5.06 -20.79 8.13
CA GLY A 188 5.04 -22.14 7.58
C GLY A 188 4.80 -22.22 6.08
N SER A 189 4.67 -21.08 5.41
CA SER A 189 4.38 -21.04 3.97
C SER A 189 5.61 -20.68 3.14
N TYR A 190 5.62 -21.14 1.90
CA TYR A 190 6.67 -20.84 0.91
C TYR A 190 6.00 -20.29 -0.34
N SER A 191 6.63 -19.30 -0.97
CA SER A 191 6.02 -18.67 -2.14
C SER A 191 7.06 -18.02 -3.05
N ILE A 192 6.66 -17.79 -4.30
CA ILE A 192 7.42 -16.99 -5.27
C ILE A 192 6.61 -15.74 -5.57
N GLY A 193 7.25 -14.59 -5.50
CA GLY A 193 6.63 -13.32 -5.86
C GLY A 193 6.43 -13.24 -7.37
N ARG A 194 5.25 -12.75 -7.78
CA ARG A 194 4.95 -12.53 -9.19
C ARG A 194 5.50 -11.17 -9.64
N GLN A 195 5.75 -11.02 -10.94
CA GLN A 195 6.16 -9.72 -11.49
C GLN A 195 5.13 -8.62 -11.21
N ALA A 196 3.86 -9.00 -11.11
CA ALA A 196 2.80 -8.03 -10.78
C ALA A 196 2.81 -7.61 -9.31
N SER A 197 3.58 -8.28 -8.45
CA SER A 197 3.60 -7.93 -7.02
C SER A 197 4.21 -6.54 -6.79
N PRO A 198 3.78 -5.82 -5.75
CA PRO A 198 4.38 -4.52 -5.43
C PRO A 198 5.89 -4.61 -5.19
N GLN A 199 6.37 -5.70 -4.60
CA GLN A 199 7.79 -5.90 -4.34
C GLN A 199 8.57 -6.02 -5.65
N ALA A 200 8.05 -6.83 -6.59
CA ALA A 200 8.70 -7.00 -7.88
C ALA A 200 8.74 -5.69 -8.66
N ARG A 201 7.63 -4.97 -8.68
CA ARG A 201 7.56 -3.66 -9.37
C ARG A 201 8.57 -2.69 -8.79
N LEU A 202 8.75 -2.69 -7.47
CA LEU A 202 9.74 -1.80 -6.83
C LEU A 202 11.16 -2.21 -7.19
N LEU A 203 11.46 -3.51 -7.19
CA LEU A 203 12.77 -4.00 -7.63
C LEU A 203 13.05 -3.64 -9.09
N GLU A 204 12.04 -3.75 -9.96
CA GLU A 204 12.18 -3.37 -11.37
C GLU A 204 12.44 -1.87 -11.51
N ALA A 205 11.78 -1.05 -10.69
CA ALA A 205 12.03 0.40 -10.67
C ALA A 205 13.46 0.72 -10.21
N LEU A 206 14.07 -0.17 -9.42
CA LEU A 206 15.48 -0.03 -8.99
C LEU A 206 16.46 -0.62 -10.01
N GLY A 207 15.96 -1.21 -11.10
CA GLY A 207 16.80 -1.74 -12.18
C GLY A 207 17.02 -3.24 -12.16
N PHE A 208 16.35 -3.98 -11.29
CA PHE A 208 16.47 -5.45 -11.26
C PHE A 208 15.51 -6.07 -12.27
N GLN A 209 15.87 -7.27 -12.74
CA GLN A 209 15.01 -8.07 -13.61
C GLN A 209 14.41 -9.20 -12.77
N VAL A 210 13.09 -9.16 -12.52
CA VAL A 210 12.43 -10.13 -11.63
C VAL A 210 11.90 -11.32 -12.44
N ALA A 211 12.25 -12.54 -11.98
CA ALA A 211 11.83 -13.80 -12.62
C ALA A 211 10.46 -14.25 -12.08
N GLU A 212 9.73 -14.91 -12.97
CA GLU A 212 8.47 -15.60 -12.61
C GLU A 212 8.72 -17.11 -12.40
N UNK A 213 7.96 -17.94 -11.92
CA UNK A 213 7.96 -19.06 -11.73
C UNK A 213 8.04 -19.62 -12.89
N PRO A 214 8.71 -20.64 -13.02
CA PRO A 214 8.72 -21.39 -14.27
C PRO A 214 7.35 -21.96 -14.62
N GLU A 215 6.97 -21.83 -15.87
CA GLU A 215 5.66 -22.29 -16.34
C GLU A 215 5.41 -23.78 -16.08
N ALA A 216 6.48 -24.58 -16.12
CA ALA A 216 6.38 -26.02 -15.86
C ALA A 216 5.85 -26.33 -14.45
N LEU A 217 5.90 -25.38 -13.54
CA LEU A 217 5.39 -25.55 -12.19
C LEU A 217 3.98 -24.96 -11.98
N ALA A 218 3.34 -24.48 -13.05
CA ALA A 218 2.03 -23.82 -12.93
C ALA A 218 0.98 -24.71 -12.23
N GLY A 219 1.05 -26.00 -12.41
CA GLY A 219 0.14 -26.96 -11.75
C GLY A 219 0.47 -27.28 -10.30
N LYS A 220 1.61 -26.79 -9.80
CA LYS A 220 2.09 -27.08 -8.43
C LYS A 220 1.97 -25.88 -7.50
N VAL A 221 1.38 -24.79 -7.95
CA VAL A 221 1.26 -23.57 -7.16
C VAL A 221 -0.21 -23.25 -6.88
N THR A 222 -0.45 -22.68 -5.71
CA THR A 222 -1.71 -22.02 -5.41
C THR A 222 -1.50 -20.53 -5.65
N ARG A 223 -2.17 -20.00 -6.66
CA ARG A 223 -1.97 -18.62 -7.10
C ARG A 223 -2.79 -17.64 -6.26
N ALA A 224 -2.10 -16.69 -5.67
CA ALA A 224 -2.72 -15.46 -5.20
C ALA A 224 -2.41 -14.36 -6.24
N SER A 225 -2.93 -13.18 -6.04
CA SER A 225 -2.73 -12.08 -7.00
C SER A 225 -1.26 -11.70 -7.14
N ASP A 226 -0.54 -11.65 -6.02
CA ASP A 226 0.85 -11.16 -5.96
C ASP A 226 1.87 -12.26 -5.67
N PHE A 227 1.43 -13.46 -5.24
CA PHE A 227 2.33 -14.56 -4.90
C PHE A 227 1.80 -15.88 -5.42
N GLN A 228 2.73 -16.81 -5.66
CA GLN A 228 2.42 -18.21 -6.00
C GLN A 228 2.93 -19.08 -4.86
N PHE A 229 2.01 -19.64 -4.08
CA PHE A 229 2.35 -20.52 -2.97
C PHE A 229 2.73 -21.89 -3.48
N ILE A 230 3.77 -22.46 -2.88
CA ILE A 230 4.36 -23.71 -3.34
C ILE A 230 4.84 -24.52 -2.13
N SER A 231 4.93 -25.82 -2.28
CA SER A 231 5.46 -26.67 -1.21
C SER A 231 6.99 -26.50 -1.08
N ARG A 232 7.50 -26.78 0.10
CA ARG A 232 8.94 -26.62 0.39
C ARG A 232 9.81 -27.43 -0.56
N GLU A 233 9.41 -28.67 -0.84
CA GLU A 233 10.18 -29.57 -1.72
C GLU A 233 10.22 -29.11 -3.17
N ASN A 234 9.22 -28.33 -3.62
CA ASN A 234 9.20 -27.79 -4.98
C ASN A 234 9.82 -26.39 -5.06
N LEU A 235 10.12 -25.77 -3.93
CA LEU A 235 10.66 -24.41 -3.90
C LEU A 235 11.96 -24.25 -4.71
N PRO A 236 12.94 -25.18 -4.62
CA PRO A 236 14.18 -25.02 -5.42
C PRO A 236 13.92 -24.93 -6.92
N ALA A 237 12.98 -25.74 -7.42
CA ALA A 237 12.65 -25.73 -8.85
C ALA A 237 11.92 -24.45 -9.27
N ALA A 238 11.28 -23.77 -8.31
CA ALA A 238 10.52 -22.55 -8.58
C ALA A 238 11.39 -21.29 -8.60
N ILE A 239 12.60 -21.35 -8.04
CA ILE A 239 13.52 -20.22 -7.98
C ILE A 239 14.29 -20.16 -9.29
N ALA A 240 13.87 -19.28 -10.19
CA ALA A 240 14.46 -19.13 -11.52
C ALA A 240 15.56 -18.05 -11.58
N GLY A 241 15.68 -17.25 -10.52
CA GLY A 241 16.67 -16.17 -10.48
C GLY A 241 18.05 -16.63 -10.10
N ASP A 242 19.05 -15.93 -10.61
CA ASP A 242 20.47 -16.14 -10.22
C ASP A 242 20.74 -15.58 -8.82
N SER A 243 19.90 -14.69 -8.36
CA SER A 243 19.92 -14.12 -7.00
C SER A 243 18.53 -14.24 -6.38
N VAL A 244 18.47 -14.22 -5.06
CA VAL A 244 17.23 -14.37 -4.31
C VAL A 244 17.07 -13.18 -3.35
N PHE A 245 15.89 -12.57 -3.41
CA PHE A 245 15.45 -11.60 -2.38
C PHE A 245 14.38 -12.26 -1.52
N LEU A 246 14.62 -12.27 -0.19
CA LEU A 246 13.70 -12.87 0.77
C LEU A 246 12.69 -11.86 1.28
N LEU A 247 11.43 -12.17 1.06
CA LEU A 247 10.27 -11.36 1.45
C LEU A 247 10.05 -11.41 2.96
N GLY A 248 9.81 -10.25 3.57
CA GLY A 248 9.49 -10.16 5.00
C GLY A 248 10.59 -10.72 5.89
N ALA A 249 11.84 -10.58 5.48
CA ALA A 249 12.95 -11.32 6.06
C ALA A 249 14.04 -10.40 6.63
N SER A 250 14.73 -10.90 7.61
CA SER A 250 15.93 -10.29 8.20
C SER A 250 17.19 -11.02 7.72
N ASP A 251 18.35 -10.52 8.11
CA ASP A 251 19.62 -11.19 7.80
C ASP A 251 19.71 -12.58 8.45
N ASP A 252 19.06 -12.78 9.59
CA ASP A 252 19.01 -14.13 10.22
C ASP A 252 18.23 -15.10 9.32
N ASP A 253 17.17 -14.62 8.65
CA ASP A 253 16.42 -15.46 7.71
C ASP A 253 17.27 -15.82 6.49
N VAL A 254 18.16 -14.91 6.07
CA VAL A 254 19.11 -15.20 4.99
C VAL A 254 20.02 -16.38 5.42
N GLN A 255 20.53 -16.36 6.65
CA GLN A 255 21.38 -17.45 7.13
C GLN A 255 20.61 -18.77 7.18
N ALA A 256 19.36 -18.75 7.61
CA ALA A 256 18.50 -19.95 7.61
C ALA A 256 18.28 -20.49 6.19
N PHE A 257 18.04 -19.62 5.23
CA PHE A 257 17.88 -19.98 3.81
C PHE A 257 19.15 -20.63 3.27
N LEU A 258 20.30 -20.01 3.54
CA LEU A 258 21.61 -20.51 3.07
C LEU A 258 21.96 -21.86 3.69
N ALA A 259 21.48 -22.15 4.89
CA ALA A 259 21.77 -23.39 5.60
C ALA A 259 20.79 -24.52 5.26
N ASP A 260 19.71 -24.24 4.51
CA ASP A 260 18.68 -25.23 4.22
C ASP A 260 19.19 -26.26 3.19
N PRO A 261 19.33 -27.55 3.58
CA PRO A 261 19.86 -28.56 2.65
C PRO A 261 19.00 -28.76 1.38
N VAL A 262 17.70 -28.46 1.44
CA VAL A 262 16.82 -28.56 0.28
C VAL A 262 17.24 -27.54 -0.79
N LEU A 263 17.83 -26.43 -0.39
CA LEU A 263 18.20 -25.32 -1.27
C LEU A 263 19.68 -25.31 -1.65
N ALA A 264 20.46 -26.27 -1.14
CA ALA A 264 21.93 -26.27 -1.25
C ALA A 264 22.44 -26.25 -2.70
N ASN A 265 21.67 -26.78 -3.63
CA ASN A 265 22.10 -26.86 -5.04
C ASN A 265 21.76 -25.62 -5.86
N LEU A 266 21.05 -24.64 -5.29
CA LEU A 266 20.79 -23.40 -6.00
C LEU A 266 22.10 -22.59 -6.17
N SER A 267 22.28 -22.03 -7.38
CA SER A 267 23.44 -21.17 -7.61
C SER A 267 23.46 -19.97 -6.67
N ALA A 268 22.28 -19.40 -6.40
CA ALA A 268 22.17 -18.28 -5.46
C ALA A 268 22.69 -18.68 -4.06
N VAL A 269 22.45 -19.89 -3.62
CA VAL A 269 22.92 -20.36 -2.31
C VAL A 269 24.43 -20.62 -2.33
N ARG A 270 24.93 -21.34 -3.34
CA ARG A 270 26.36 -21.65 -3.47
C ARG A 270 27.20 -20.38 -3.56
N GLU A 271 26.68 -19.35 -4.22
CA GLU A 271 27.40 -18.11 -4.44
C GLU A 271 26.98 -17.00 -3.46
N LYS A 272 26.14 -17.35 -2.49
CA LYS A 272 25.69 -16.44 -1.41
C LYS A 272 25.01 -15.18 -1.94
N ARG A 273 24.28 -15.31 -3.05
CA ARG A 273 23.52 -14.21 -3.65
C ARG A 273 22.08 -14.24 -3.12
N VAL A 274 21.93 -14.16 -1.80
CA VAL A 274 20.64 -14.18 -1.09
C VAL A 274 20.60 -12.96 -0.19
N TYR A 275 19.54 -12.16 -0.31
CA TYR A 275 19.43 -10.86 0.35
C TYR A 275 18.06 -10.69 0.98
N ALA A 276 18.01 -10.09 2.17
CA ALA A 276 16.75 -9.79 2.85
C ALA A 276 16.15 -8.48 2.33
N LEU A 277 14.86 -8.49 2.02
CA LEU A 277 14.13 -7.25 1.68
C LEU A 277 13.76 -6.45 2.94
N GLY A 278 13.90 -7.04 4.10
CA GLY A 278 13.54 -6.43 5.37
C GLY A 278 12.21 -6.95 5.91
N PRO A 279 12.03 -6.93 7.22
CA PRO A 279 10.81 -7.50 7.82
C PRO A 279 9.52 -6.78 7.39
N SER A 280 9.59 -5.50 7.07
CA SER A 280 8.40 -4.74 6.66
C SER A 280 8.04 -4.91 5.17
N SER A 281 8.84 -5.64 4.40
CA SER A 281 8.63 -5.76 2.95
C SER A 281 7.43 -6.63 2.55
N PHE A 282 6.79 -7.28 3.52
CA PHE A 282 5.62 -8.14 3.24
C PHE A 282 4.46 -7.35 2.64
N ARG A 283 4.22 -6.13 3.14
CA ARG A 283 3.20 -5.22 2.59
C ARG A 283 3.86 -3.90 2.24
N ILE A 284 3.77 -3.50 0.98
CA ILE A 284 4.43 -2.28 0.51
C ILE A 284 3.48 -1.09 0.64
N ASP A 285 3.93 -0.11 1.39
CA ASP A 285 3.36 1.23 1.45
C ASP A 285 4.51 2.22 1.32
N TYR A 286 4.23 3.50 1.54
CA TYR A 286 5.25 4.54 1.47
C TYR A 286 6.44 4.25 2.40
N TYR A 287 6.16 3.82 3.62
CA TYR A 287 7.18 3.62 4.65
C TYR A 287 7.95 2.32 4.43
N SER A 288 7.24 1.21 4.24
CA SER A 288 7.91 -0.08 4.05
C SER A 288 8.64 -0.15 2.71
N GLY A 289 8.12 0.53 1.68
CA GLY A 289 8.80 0.62 0.39
C GLY A 289 10.14 1.33 0.52
N ARG A 290 10.19 2.44 1.27
CA ARG A 290 11.45 3.15 1.51
C ARG A 290 12.43 2.29 2.31
N GLN A 291 11.95 1.56 3.31
CA GLN A 291 12.80 0.63 4.08
C GLN A 291 13.35 -0.49 3.18
N MET A 292 12.51 -1.03 2.29
CA MET A 292 12.94 -2.05 1.34
C MET A 292 14.02 -1.51 0.38
N ILE A 293 13.83 -0.30 -0.13
CA ILE A 293 14.82 0.37 -0.99
C ILE A 293 16.16 0.47 -0.25
N ASP A 294 16.15 0.89 1.01
CA ASP A 294 17.37 1.03 1.81
C ASP A 294 18.04 -0.33 2.04
N ASN A 295 17.27 -1.37 2.32
CA ASN A 295 17.79 -2.72 2.50
C ASN A 295 18.45 -3.25 1.23
N VAL A 296 17.82 -3.02 0.09
CA VAL A 296 18.39 -3.42 -1.20
C VAL A 296 19.66 -2.63 -1.48
N ALA A 297 19.61 -1.32 -1.30
CA ALA A 297 20.73 -0.43 -1.68
C ALA A 297 22.04 -0.77 -0.95
N ARG A 298 21.96 -1.21 0.31
CA ARG A 298 23.21 -1.50 1.08
C ARG A 298 23.99 -2.68 0.51
N HIS A 299 23.40 -3.50 -0.34
CA HIS A 299 24.08 -4.65 -0.95
C HIS A 299 24.61 -4.36 -2.36
N PHE A 300 24.20 -3.27 -3.00
CA PHE A 300 24.48 -3.04 -4.43
C PHE A 300 25.07 -1.66 -4.73
N ARG A 301 25.50 -0.92 -3.72
CA ARG A 301 26.24 0.34 -3.88
C ARG A 301 27.71 0.09 -4.23
#